data_33e49bc1c7266b1c81c98d97bd71e594
#
_entry.id   33e49bc1c7266b1c81c98d97bd71e594
#
_cell.length_a   1.000
_cell.length_b   1.000
_cell.length_c   1.000
_cell.angle_alpha   90.00
_cell.angle_beta   90.00
_cell.angle_gamma   90.00
#
_symmetry.space_group_name_H-M   'P 1'
#
loop_
_entity.id
_entity.type
_entity.pdbx_description
1 polymer ?
#
loop_
_entity_poly.entity_id
_entity_poly.type
_entity_poly.pdbx_seq_one_letter_code
_entity_poly.pdbx_strand_id
1 'polypeptide(L)'
;MKKILFAIAMLLTITACTSNSTESDTNNKGTDEVAFEVAKNYFFKNDQQIPESPKITTEEEFNKFFGMATVMGEDGKPTSIDFTKQFVLVIVLPVTDTATEINPVKVEVKSDSLFYTYEVKTGEKQTYSIQPVSIIILDKQYEDNEVKLISRRI
;
A
#
# COMPACT_ATOMS: atom_id res chain seq x y z
N MET A 1 -7.72 -52.31 -66.36
CA MET A 1 -8.86 -51.71 -65.61
C MET A 1 -8.30 -51.03 -64.39
N LYS A 2 -8.10 -49.73 -64.51
CA LYS A 2 -7.34 -48.92 -63.58
C LYS A 2 -8.28 -48.34 -62.53
N LYS A 3 -8.09 -48.62 -61.26
CA LYS A 3 -8.81 -48.00 -60.13
C LYS A 3 -7.96 -46.85 -59.59
N ILE A 4 -8.45 -45.64 -59.80
CA ILE A 4 -7.84 -44.42 -59.28
C ILE A 4 -8.46 -44.18 -57.90
N LEU A 5 -7.64 -44.25 -56.85
CA LEU A 5 -8.00 -43.85 -55.47
C LEU A 5 -7.63 -42.37 -55.28
N PHE A 6 -8.63 -41.51 -55.13
CA PHE A 6 -8.48 -40.13 -54.69
C PHE A 6 -8.36 -40.13 -53.18
N ALA A 7 -7.19 -39.81 -52.69
CA ALA A 7 -6.98 -39.51 -51.29
C ALA A 7 -7.19 -37.98 -51.07
N ILE A 8 -8.27 -37.63 -50.40
CA ILE A 8 -8.53 -36.26 -49.96
C ILE A 8 -7.74 -36.04 -48.68
N ALA A 9 -6.67 -35.27 -48.77
CA ALA A 9 -5.94 -34.80 -47.60
C ALA A 9 -6.68 -33.60 -46.96
N MET A 10 -7.32 -33.84 -45.84
CA MET A 10 -7.98 -32.81 -45.03
C MET A 10 -6.92 -32.08 -44.22
N LEU A 11 -6.60 -30.85 -44.62
CA LEU A 11 -5.64 -29.98 -43.91
C LEU A 11 -6.35 -29.34 -42.70
N LEU A 12 -6.09 -29.85 -41.52
CA LEU A 12 -6.49 -29.22 -40.26
C LEU A 12 -5.48 -28.11 -39.96
N THR A 13 -5.88 -26.87 -40.16
CA THR A 13 -5.14 -25.70 -39.67
C THR A 13 -5.46 -25.48 -38.20
N ILE A 14 -4.54 -25.91 -37.35
CA ILE A 14 -4.56 -25.55 -35.92
C ILE A 14 -4.00 -24.14 -35.78
N THR A 15 -4.89 -23.17 -35.58
CA THR A 15 -4.49 -21.83 -35.14
C THR A 15 -4.06 -21.92 -33.68
N ALA A 16 -2.75 -22.08 -33.46
CA ALA A 16 -2.16 -21.92 -32.17
C ALA A 16 -2.20 -20.42 -31.77
N CYS A 17 -3.07 -20.08 -30.84
CA CYS A 17 -2.94 -18.82 -30.10
C CYS A 17 -1.66 -18.88 -29.29
N THR A 18 -0.61 -18.30 -29.82
CA THR A 18 0.61 -18.03 -29.07
C THR A 18 0.32 -16.89 -28.11
N SER A 19 0.02 -17.21 -26.86
CA SER A 19 0.12 -16.24 -25.78
C SER A 19 1.61 -15.92 -25.64
N ASN A 20 2.01 -14.76 -26.12
CA ASN A 20 3.31 -14.18 -25.84
C ASN A 20 3.40 -13.88 -24.34
N SER A 21 3.86 -14.84 -23.56
CA SER A 21 4.52 -14.55 -22.31
C SER A 21 5.89 -13.98 -22.68
N THR A 22 5.97 -12.67 -22.73
CA THR A 22 7.25 -11.95 -22.78
C THR A 22 7.93 -12.17 -21.45
N GLU A 23 8.75 -13.20 -21.35
CA GLU A 23 9.82 -13.26 -20.36
C GLU A 23 10.77 -12.11 -20.70
N SER A 24 10.58 -10.98 -20.06
CA SER A 24 11.60 -9.94 -20.03
C SER A 24 12.57 -10.27 -18.91
N ASP A 25 13.57 -11.10 -19.22
CA ASP A 25 14.86 -11.10 -18.55
C ASP A 25 15.48 -9.70 -18.72
N THR A 26 15.15 -8.82 -17.83
CA THR A 26 15.96 -7.64 -17.61
C THR A 26 16.41 -7.70 -16.17
N ASN A 27 17.70 -8.00 -15.98
CA ASN A 27 18.50 -7.65 -14.82
C ASN A 27 18.56 -6.11 -14.68
N ASN A 28 17.41 -5.50 -14.57
CA ASN A 28 17.25 -4.16 -14.08
C ASN A 28 16.94 -4.33 -12.59
N LYS A 29 17.83 -3.88 -11.71
CA LYS A 29 17.61 -3.78 -10.27
C LYS A 29 16.50 -2.72 -10.09
N GLY A 30 15.30 -3.10 -10.54
CA GLY A 30 14.12 -2.27 -10.72
C GLY A 30 13.56 -1.88 -9.37
N THR A 31 13.07 -0.69 -9.34
CA THR A 31 12.19 -0.22 -8.29
C THR A 31 10.85 -0.91 -8.47
N ASP A 32 10.49 -1.79 -7.56
CA ASP A 32 9.18 -2.44 -7.59
C ASP A 32 8.20 -1.64 -6.72
N GLU A 33 7.08 -1.23 -7.31
CA GLU A 33 5.99 -0.58 -6.58
C GLU A 33 5.25 -1.61 -5.74
N VAL A 34 5.04 -1.27 -4.47
CA VAL A 34 4.38 -2.12 -3.48
C VAL A 34 2.95 -1.64 -3.29
N ALA A 35 1.98 -2.53 -3.46
CA ALA A 35 0.59 -2.24 -3.19
C ALA A 35 0.36 -2.03 -1.69
N PHE A 36 -0.48 -1.06 -1.34
CA PHE A 36 -0.88 -0.78 0.03
C PHE A 36 -2.36 -0.41 0.10
N GLU A 37 -2.95 -0.55 1.28
CA GLU A 37 -4.28 -0.07 1.61
C GLU A 37 -4.18 1.06 2.63
N VAL A 38 -5.02 2.10 2.49
CA VAL A 38 -5.10 3.18 3.50
C VAL A 38 -6.07 2.76 4.59
N ALA A 39 -5.57 2.63 5.82
CA ALA A 39 -6.41 2.35 6.97
C ALA A 39 -7.21 3.60 7.36
N LYS A 40 -8.52 3.44 7.50
CA LYS A 40 -9.47 4.50 7.84
C LYS A 40 -10.01 4.30 9.25
N ASN A 41 -10.53 5.40 9.81
CA ASN A 41 -11.23 5.41 11.08
C ASN A 41 -10.37 4.99 12.28
N TYR A 42 -9.16 5.52 12.31
CA TYR A 42 -8.26 5.47 13.44
C TYR A 42 -7.83 6.88 13.85
N PHE A 43 -7.55 7.06 15.12
CA PHE A 43 -6.98 8.29 15.65
C PHE A 43 -5.76 7.99 16.52
N PHE A 44 -4.83 8.91 16.58
CA PHE A 44 -3.69 8.83 17.49
C PHE A 44 -4.13 9.26 18.90
N LYS A 45 -3.76 8.48 19.91
CA LYS A 45 -4.13 8.74 21.31
C LYS A 45 -3.35 9.94 21.87
N ASN A 46 -4.06 10.88 22.46
CA ASN A 46 -3.52 12.17 22.93
C ASN A 46 -2.44 12.05 24.03
N ASP A 47 -2.42 10.96 24.76
CA ASP A 47 -1.52 10.69 25.89
C ASP A 47 -0.25 9.95 25.47
N GLN A 48 -0.08 9.71 24.16
CA GLN A 48 1.07 9.00 23.63
C GLN A 48 2.08 9.95 22.96
N GLN A 49 3.34 9.57 23.04
CA GLN A 49 4.38 10.19 22.23
C GLN A 49 4.37 9.58 20.81
N ILE A 50 4.69 10.42 19.82
CA ILE A 50 4.79 9.97 18.43
C ILE A 50 5.82 8.83 18.36
N PRO A 51 5.49 7.69 17.71
CA PRO A 51 6.42 6.56 17.60
C PRO A 51 7.74 6.98 16.93
N GLU A 52 8.86 6.49 17.46
CA GLU A 52 10.18 6.74 16.86
C GLU A 52 10.33 6.03 15.50
N SER A 53 9.73 4.83 15.37
CA SER A 53 9.67 4.09 14.12
C SER A 53 8.34 4.32 13.43
N PRO A 54 8.32 4.57 12.11
CA PRO A 54 7.09 4.62 11.34
C PRO A 54 6.48 3.23 11.10
N LYS A 55 7.21 2.15 11.39
CA LYS A 55 6.79 0.76 11.17
C LYS A 55 6.27 0.15 12.46
N ILE A 56 5.05 -0.39 12.43
CA ILE A 56 4.41 -1.12 13.52
C ILE A 56 4.01 -2.50 12.99
N THR A 57 4.45 -3.56 13.66
CA THR A 57 4.34 -4.93 13.18
C THR A 57 3.43 -5.81 14.03
N THR A 58 2.97 -5.29 15.17
CA THR A 58 2.11 -6.04 16.09
C THR A 58 0.86 -5.27 16.46
N GLU A 59 -0.22 -6.01 16.72
CA GLU A 59 -1.48 -5.44 17.18
C GLU A 59 -1.35 -4.74 18.55
N GLU A 60 -0.54 -5.30 19.44
CA GLU A 60 -0.30 -4.73 20.77
C GLU A 60 0.34 -3.35 20.68
N GLU A 61 1.39 -3.22 19.86
CA GLU A 61 2.05 -1.93 19.62
C GLU A 61 1.12 -0.94 18.94
N PHE A 62 0.35 -1.39 17.95
CA PHE A 62 -0.64 -0.56 17.26
C PHE A 62 -1.68 -0.02 18.23
N ASN A 63 -2.26 -0.89 19.05
CA ASN A 63 -3.27 -0.52 20.04
C ASN A 63 -2.73 0.37 21.17
N LYS A 64 -1.43 0.41 21.39
CA LYS A 64 -0.82 1.37 22.31
C LYS A 64 -0.99 2.81 21.78
N PHE A 65 -0.75 3.04 20.51
CA PHE A 65 -0.72 4.37 19.90
C PHE A 65 -2.05 4.81 19.31
N PHE A 66 -2.83 3.87 18.77
CA PHE A 66 -4.05 4.18 18.00
C PHE A 66 -5.31 3.66 18.67
N GLY A 67 -6.38 4.43 18.51
CA GLY A 67 -7.74 4.06 18.88
C GLY A 67 -8.65 4.00 17.66
N MET A 68 -9.71 3.21 17.76
CA MET A 68 -10.73 3.10 16.72
C MET A 68 -11.70 4.27 16.81
N ALA A 69 -11.90 4.98 15.69
CA ALA A 69 -12.91 6.01 15.52
C ALA A 69 -14.09 5.42 14.76
N THR A 70 -15.12 4.97 15.46
CA THR A 70 -16.34 4.49 14.82
C THR A 70 -17.31 5.64 14.60
N VAL A 71 -17.70 5.88 13.34
CA VAL A 71 -18.74 6.83 12.96
C VAL A 71 -19.94 6.08 12.41
N MET A 72 -21.13 6.71 12.43
CA MET A 72 -22.33 6.09 11.86
C MET A 72 -22.25 6.08 10.33
N GLY A 73 -22.64 4.96 9.70
CA GLY A 73 -22.66 4.77 8.25
C GLY A 73 -21.87 3.55 7.79
N GLU A 74 -22.00 3.22 6.51
CA GLU A 74 -21.33 2.03 5.91
C GLU A 74 -19.81 2.13 5.97
N ASP A 75 -19.25 3.33 5.78
CA ASP A 75 -17.80 3.60 5.84
C ASP A 75 -17.31 3.94 7.26
N GLY A 76 -18.16 3.80 8.27
CA GLY A 76 -17.86 4.20 9.65
C GLY A 76 -17.07 3.20 10.47
N LYS A 77 -16.79 2.03 9.93
CA LYS A 77 -16.00 1.01 10.63
C LYS A 77 -14.50 1.20 10.38
N PRO A 78 -13.66 0.98 11.39
CA PRO A 78 -12.22 0.94 11.18
C PRO A 78 -11.84 -0.14 10.16
N THR A 79 -10.88 0.16 9.31
CA THR A 79 -10.27 -0.83 8.42
C THR A 79 -9.68 -1.96 9.25
N SER A 80 -10.02 -3.20 8.95
CA SER A 80 -9.47 -4.36 9.66
C SER A 80 -8.01 -4.58 9.25
N ILE A 81 -7.13 -4.79 10.25
CA ILE A 81 -5.71 -5.06 10.03
C ILE A 81 -5.40 -6.45 10.60
N ASP A 82 -4.90 -7.35 9.76
CA ASP A 82 -4.48 -8.70 10.17
C ASP A 82 -2.95 -8.71 10.36
N PHE A 83 -2.48 -8.44 11.56
CA PHE A 83 -1.04 -8.42 11.89
C PHE A 83 -0.35 -9.78 11.77
N THR A 84 -1.07 -10.86 11.49
CA THR A 84 -0.44 -12.16 11.15
C THR A 84 0.05 -12.19 9.71
N LYS A 85 -0.51 -11.34 8.83
CA LYS A 85 -0.22 -11.26 7.39
C LYS A 85 0.22 -9.89 6.93
N GLN A 86 0.04 -8.88 7.78
CA GLN A 86 0.22 -7.47 7.43
C GLN A 86 1.02 -6.75 8.53
N PHE A 87 1.56 -5.61 8.17
CA PHE A 87 2.07 -4.61 9.09
C PHE A 87 1.66 -3.22 8.61
N VAL A 88 1.88 -2.21 9.41
CA VAL A 88 1.50 -0.84 9.03
C VAL A 88 2.69 0.11 9.02
N LEU A 89 2.62 1.09 8.12
CA LEU A 89 3.45 2.29 8.20
C LEU A 89 2.57 3.46 8.61
N VAL A 90 3.04 4.21 9.59
CA VAL A 90 2.29 5.30 10.19
C VAL A 90 3.05 6.63 10.03
N ILE A 91 2.32 7.68 9.70
CA ILE A 91 2.78 9.05 9.76
C ILE A 91 1.90 9.78 10.77
N VAL A 92 2.51 10.32 11.80
CA VAL A 92 1.85 11.16 12.80
C VAL A 92 2.57 12.50 12.83
N LEU A 93 1.84 13.57 12.53
CA LEU A 93 2.39 14.93 12.60
C LEU A 93 2.10 15.57 13.97
N PRO A 94 2.84 16.60 14.36
CA PRO A 94 2.53 17.36 15.55
C PRO A 94 1.12 17.97 15.50
N VAL A 95 0.54 18.21 16.68
CA VAL A 95 -0.73 18.91 16.81
C VAL A 95 -0.65 20.28 16.13
N THR A 96 -1.66 20.62 15.36
CA THR A 96 -1.74 21.88 14.62
C THR A 96 -3.17 22.43 14.61
N ASP A 97 -3.31 23.73 14.50
CA ASP A 97 -4.59 24.44 14.26
C ASP A 97 -4.80 24.77 12.76
N THR A 98 -3.95 24.25 11.90
CA THR A 98 -4.05 24.40 10.46
C THR A 98 -4.63 23.13 9.84
N ALA A 99 -5.60 23.25 8.95
CA ALA A 99 -6.13 22.12 8.19
C ALA A 99 -4.97 21.40 7.49
N THR A 100 -4.71 20.15 7.90
CA THR A 100 -3.54 19.41 7.42
C THR A 100 -3.98 17.99 7.06
N GLU A 101 -3.66 17.60 5.85
CA GLU A 101 -3.95 16.27 5.28
C GLU A 101 -2.65 15.59 4.88
N ILE A 102 -2.57 14.27 5.15
CA ILE A 102 -1.44 13.43 4.76
C ILE A 102 -1.95 12.44 3.72
N ASN A 103 -1.46 12.56 2.49
CA ASN A 103 -1.87 11.72 1.36
C ASN A 103 -0.76 10.73 1.00
N PRO A 104 -0.95 9.42 1.22
CA PRO A 104 -0.07 8.38 0.70
C PRO A 104 -0.01 8.45 -0.83
N VAL A 105 1.19 8.44 -1.39
CA VAL A 105 1.39 8.51 -2.85
C VAL A 105 1.82 7.16 -3.40
N LYS A 106 2.91 6.59 -2.88
CA LYS A 106 3.42 5.29 -3.31
C LYS A 106 4.38 4.70 -2.28
N VAL A 107 4.53 3.40 -2.36
CA VAL A 107 5.58 2.64 -1.68
C VAL A 107 6.39 1.90 -2.74
N GLU A 108 7.70 2.00 -2.66
CA GLU A 108 8.62 1.33 -3.58
C GLU A 108 9.64 0.53 -2.79
N VAL A 109 9.94 -0.69 -3.24
CA VAL A 109 11.07 -1.45 -2.73
C VAL A 109 12.29 -1.26 -3.63
N LYS A 110 13.43 -0.95 -3.00
CA LYS A 110 14.73 -0.83 -3.67
C LYS A 110 15.77 -1.51 -2.79
N SER A 111 16.36 -2.58 -3.30
CA SER A 111 17.22 -3.43 -2.47
C SER A 111 16.47 -3.90 -1.24
N ASP A 112 16.96 -3.64 -0.04
CA ASP A 112 16.35 -4.05 1.22
C ASP A 112 15.62 -2.89 1.95
N SER A 113 15.24 -1.83 1.21
CA SER A 113 14.58 -0.66 1.77
C SER A 113 13.24 -0.39 1.11
N LEU A 114 12.23 -0.06 1.94
CA LEU A 114 10.94 0.48 1.53
C LEU A 114 11.00 2.00 1.52
N PHE A 115 10.73 2.60 0.38
CA PHE A 115 10.61 4.04 0.22
C PHE A 115 9.13 4.42 0.22
N TYR A 116 8.63 4.96 1.33
CA TYR A 116 7.27 5.45 1.44
C TYR A 116 7.21 6.94 1.12
N THR A 117 6.59 7.28 0.00
CA THR A 117 6.35 8.66 -0.44
C THR A 117 4.94 9.09 -0.05
N TYR A 118 4.84 10.24 0.62
CA TYR A 118 3.57 10.86 0.98
C TYR A 118 3.62 12.39 0.79
N GLU A 119 2.46 12.98 0.63
CA GLU A 119 2.28 14.42 0.50
C GLU A 119 1.59 14.99 1.74
N VAL A 120 2.05 16.15 2.18
CA VAL A 120 1.42 16.94 3.24
C VAL A 120 0.83 18.19 2.62
N LYS A 121 -0.50 18.25 2.61
CA LYS A 121 -1.26 19.41 2.15
C LYS A 121 -1.70 20.22 3.36
N THR A 122 -1.40 21.51 3.35
CA THR A 122 -1.83 22.45 4.38
C THR A 122 -2.84 23.42 3.81
N GLY A 123 -3.93 23.65 4.56
CA GLY A 123 -5.00 24.58 4.20
C GLY A 123 -5.06 25.77 5.14
N GLU A 124 -6.27 26.21 5.43
CA GLU A 124 -6.52 27.38 6.27
C GLU A 124 -6.40 27.06 7.76
N LYS A 125 -6.23 28.12 8.55
CA LYS A 125 -6.26 28.03 10.01
C LYS A 125 -7.67 27.73 10.50
N GLN A 126 -7.77 26.82 11.48
CA GLN A 126 -9.02 26.36 12.07
C GLN A 126 -9.18 26.91 13.51
N THR A 127 -10.38 26.83 14.04
CA THR A 127 -10.69 27.22 15.44
C THR A 127 -10.42 26.10 16.45
N TYR A 128 -10.02 24.93 15.97
CA TYR A 128 -9.70 23.74 16.77
C TYR A 128 -8.36 23.16 16.31
N SER A 129 -7.77 22.34 17.17
CA SER A 129 -6.51 21.65 16.84
C SER A 129 -6.78 20.22 16.45
N ILE A 130 -5.99 19.74 15.51
CA ILE A 130 -5.98 18.34 15.06
C ILE A 130 -4.57 17.76 15.21
N GLN A 131 -4.48 16.45 15.30
CA GLN A 131 -3.23 15.73 15.12
C GLN A 131 -3.35 14.89 13.84
N PRO A 132 -2.72 15.33 12.73
CA PRO A 132 -2.84 14.62 11.46
C PRO A 132 -2.18 13.25 11.52
N VAL A 133 -2.88 12.23 11.02
CA VAL A 133 -2.45 10.84 11.00
C VAL A 133 -2.71 10.25 9.62
N SER A 134 -1.78 9.44 9.15
CA SER A 134 -1.98 8.56 8.00
C SER A 134 -1.41 7.18 8.32
N ILE A 135 -2.17 6.14 8.02
CA ILE A 135 -1.80 4.75 8.26
C ILE A 135 -1.98 4.01 6.95
N ILE A 136 -0.95 3.31 6.50
CA ILE A 136 -1.04 2.40 5.37
C ILE A 136 -0.73 0.98 5.82
N ILE A 137 -1.42 0.01 5.19
CA ILE A 137 -1.31 -1.41 5.46
C ILE A 137 -0.52 -2.06 4.32
N LEU A 138 0.47 -2.86 4.66
CA LEU A 138 1.36 -3.55 3.74
C LEU A 138 1.39 -5.04 4.03
N ASP A 139 1.70 -5.84 3.01
CA ASP A 139 1.92 -7.28 3.16
C ASP A 139 3.18 -7.56 4.01
N LYS A 140 3.09 -8.55 4.88
CA LYS A 140 4.13 -8.91 5.85
C LYS A 140 5.45 -9.35 5.21
N GLN A 141 5.44 -9.76 3.95
CA GLN A 141 6.67 -10.10 3.22
C GLN A 141 7.70 -8.97 3.16
N TYR A 142 7.27 -7.71 3.34
CA TYR A 142 8.13 -6.53 3.33
C TYR A 142 8.52 -6.05 4.74
N GLU A 143 8.13 -6.77 5.79
CA GLU A 143 8.34 -6.34 7.20
C GLU A 143 9.81 -6.13 7.55
N ASP A 144 10.71 -6.96 7.02
CA ASP A 144 12.14 -6.90 7.33
C ASP A 144 12.87 -5.73 6.62
N ASN A 145 12.25 -5.11 5.61
CA ASN A 145 12.86 -3.99 4.89
C ASN A 145 13.01 -2.75 5.80
N GLU A 146 14.12 -2.03 5.65
CA GLU A 146 14.31 -0.71 6.26
C GLU A 146 13.33 0.29 5.66
N VAL A 147 12.67 1.12 6.48
CA VAL A 147 11.72 2.13 6.00
C VAL A 147 12.38 3.49 5.85
N LYS A 148 12.24 4.09 4.67
CA LYS A 148 12.69 5.45 4.33
C LYS A 148 11.50 6.30 3.92
N LEU A 149 11.25 7.35 4.66
CA LEU A 149 10.14 8.27 4.43
C LEU A 149 10.55 9.40 3.49
N ILE A 150 9.71 9.68 2.48
CA ILE A 150 9.88 10.77 1.53
C ILE A 150 8.64 11.66 1.61
N SER A 151 8.77 12.82 2.25
CA SER A 151 7.67 13.78 2.35
C SER A 151 7.74 14.83 1.25
N ARG A 152 6.59 15.19 0.68
CA ARG A 152 6.40 16.34 -0.21
C ARG A 152 5.40 17.29 0.43
N ARG A 153 5.66 18.58 0.37
CA ARG A 153 4.70 19.62 0.79
C ARG A 153 4.10 20.27 -0.44
N ILE A 154 2.78 20.41 -0.45
CA ILE A 154 2.00 21.02 -1.53
C ILE A 154 1.00 22.04 -1.00
#